data_8e34316ea3b5f188b2b62583f35f83c1
#
_entry.id   8e34316ea3b5f188b2b62583f35f83c1
#
_cell.length_a   1.000
_cell.length_b   1.000
_cell.length_c   1.000
_cell.angle_alpha   90.00
_cell.angle_beta   90.00
_cell.angle_gamma   90.00
#
_symmetry.space_group_name_H-M   'P 1'
#
loop_
_entity.id
_entity.type
_entity.pdbx_description
1 polymer ?
#
loop_
_entity_poly.entity_id
_entity_poly.type
_entity_poly.pdbx_seq_one_letter_code
_entity_poly.pdbx_strand_id
1 'polypeptide(L)'
;MTFSIVARCSRTGALGAAVSTAVPAVGAMCLYLRTGVGAVATQSWVNPYLALNALDLLERGAGAEGALAEVLKADPAADLRQVGIVDGRGQSATWTGAECTGWAGQRTGASCTIQGNMLTGAATLDAMLAAFQASDGYALEERLMRALEAGQAAGGDKRGRQSAALKVMRDEAYAYLDLRVDEHHDPVAELRRVFDVAQQQFIPFVEGMPTREFPGRAPPSAVTELLLTPPSQRPGAQGRSTDEVQWLGQWLGVEFAADRAAHNLDAYRPILAEIRKLRELDLSALHPAVIFDPVRAYAQPSSATDDA
;
A
#
# COMPACT_ATOMS: atom_id res chain seq x y z
N MET A 1 -5.87 -1.98 -13.82
CA MET A 1 -4.46 -2.44 -13.87
C MET A 1 -3.98 -2.74 -12.49
N THR A 2 -3.14 -3.74 -12.38
CA THR A 2 -2.71 -4.20 -11.07
C THR A 2 -1.47 -5.07 -11.25
N PHE A 3 -0.51 -4.97 -10.35
CA PHE A 3 0.56 -5.97 -10.23
C PHE A 3 0.63 -6.45 -8.79
N SER A 4 0.83 -7.74 -8.62
CA SER A 4 0.83 -8.38 -7.30
C SER A 4 1.81 -9.55 -7.25
N ILE A 5 2.18 -9.89 -6.04
CA ILE A 5 2.95 -11.08 -5.68
C ILE A 5 2.23 -11.83 -4.57
N VAL A 6 2.23 -13.16 -4.68
CA VAL A 6 1.79 -14.07 -3.62
C VAL A 6 2.94 -15.02 -3.33
N ALA A 7 3.25 -15.25 -2.07
CA ALA A 7 4.39 -16.08 -1.70
C ALA A 7 4.22 -16.80 -0.36
N ARG A 8 5.00 -17.87 -0.19
CA ARG A 8 5.20 -18.58 1.07
C ARG A 8 6.68 -18.58 1.45
N CYS A 9 6.97 -18.33 2.71
CA CYS A 9 8.31 -18.48 3.25
C CYS A 9 8.62 -19.95 3.51
N SER A 10 9.66 -20.49 2.88
CA SER A 10 10.06 -21.90 3.08
C SER A 10 10.60 -22.16 4.48
N ARG A 11 11.16 -21.15 5.16
CA ARG A 11 11.74 -21.27 6.51
C ARG A 11 10.71 -21.25 7.63
N THR A 12 9.68 -20.41 7.50
CA THR A 12 8.71 -20.17 8.59
C THR A 12 7.31 -20.66 8.29
N GLY A 13 7.01 -21.01 7.03
CA GLY A 13 5.65 -21.35 6.61
C GLY A 13 4.73 -20.15 6.43
N ALA A 14 5.16 -18.93 6.77
CA ALA A 14 4.38 -17.72 6.62
C ALA A 14 3.90 -17.55 5.18
N LEU A 15 2.65 -17.12 5.03
CA LEU A 15 2.00 -16.81 3.75
C LEU A 15 1.84 -15.30 3.62
N GLY A 16 2.10 -14.77 2.44
CA GLY A 16 2.02 -13.33 2.24
C GLY A 16 1.65 -12.93 0.82
N ALA A 17 1.16 -11.72 0.68
CA ALA A 17 0.86 -11.12 -0.61
C ALA A 17 1.05 -9.60 -0.56
N ALA A 18 1.43 -9.02 -1.70
CA ALA A 18 1.49 -7.57 -1.89
C ALA A 18 0.92 -7.19 -3.25
N VAL A 19 0.34 -6.00 -3.34
CA VAL A 19 -0.35 -5.50 -4.55
C VAL A 19 -0.26 -3.99 -4.66
N SER A 20 -0.19 -3.48 -5.89
CA SER A 20 -0.35 -2.06 -6.22
C SER A 20 -1.17 -1.87 -7.49
N THR A 21 -1.90 -0.76 -7.58
CA THR A 21 -2.83 -0.45 -8.68
C THR A 21 -3.12 1.04 -8.78
N ALA A 22 -3.76 1.43 -9.90
CA ALA A 22 -4.32 2.77 -10.11
C ALA A 22 -5.85 2.82 -9.92
N VAL A 23 -6.35 2.12 -8.88
CA VAL A 23 -7.69 2.26 -8.32
C VAL A 23 -7.58 2.31 -6.80
N PRO A 24 -8.55 2.90 -6.07
CA PRO A 24 -8.47 2.98 -4.61
C PRO A 24 -8.71 1.61 -3.96
N ALA A 25 -8.23 1.44 -2.72
CA ALA A 25 -8.55 0.35 -1.80
C ALA A 25 -8.27 -1.08 -2.32
N VAL A 26 -7.21 -1.27 -3.12
CA VAL A 26 -6.88 -2.57 -3.73
C VAL A 26 -6.69 -3.70 -2.71
N GLY A 27 -6.17 -3.38 -1.54
CA GLY A 27 -5.95 -4.37 -0.47
C GLY A 27 -7.23 -4.99 0.07
N ALA A 28 -8.37 -4.29 -0.05
CA ALA A 28 -9.66 -4.81 0.38
C ALA A 28 -10.24 -5.87 -0.57
N MET A 29 -9.82 -5.85 -1.86
CA MET A 29 -10.49 -6.63 -2.91
C MET A 29 -9.63 -7.72 -3.54
N CYS A 30 -8.30 -7.60 -3.46
CA CYS A 30 -7.42 -8.46 -4.24
C CYS A 30 -6.71 -9.54 -3.44
N LEU A 31 -6.48 -9.38 -2.14
CA LEU A 31 -5.64 -10.25 -1.33
C LEU A 31 -6.43 -11.08 -0.33
N TYR A 32 -6.35 -12.40 -0.45
CA TYR A 32 -7.03 -13.37 0.41
C TYR A 32 -6.02 -14.39 0.92
N LEU A 33 -5.88 -14.49 2.23
CA LEU A 33 -4.93 -15.37 2.88
C LEU A 33 -5.59 -16.12 4.04
N ARG A 34 -5.20 -17.39 4.22
CA ARG A 34 -5.63 -18.21 5.35
C ARG A 34 -4.41 -18.96 5.90
N THR A 35 -4.14 -18.78 7.19
CA THR A 35 -2.99 -19.36 7.90
C THR A 35 -2.88 -20.87 7.65
N GLY A 36 -1.69 -21.32 7.25
CA GLY A 36 -1.41 -22.74 6.99
C GLY A 36 -2.06 -23.33 5.74
N VAL A 37 -2.99 -22.61 5.11
CA VAL A 37 -3.79 -23.10 3.98
C VAL A 37 -3.26 -22.57 2.65
N GLY A 38 -3.16 -21.25 2.50
CA GLY A 38 -2.71 -20.64 1.26
C GLY A 38 -2.88 -19.13 1.22
N ALA A 39 -2.36 -18.54 0.14
CA ALA A 39 -2.52 -17.14 -0.21
C ALA A 39 -2.93 -17.03 -1.67
N VAL A 40 -3.87 -16.13 -1.96
CA VAL A 40 -4.46 -15.92 -3.27
C VAL A 40 -4.55 -14.43 -3.56
N ALA A 41 -4.12 -14.03 -4.77
CA ALA A 41 -4.43 -12.74 -5.34
C ALA A 41 -5.38 -12.92 -6.53
N THR A 42 -6.51 -12.19 -6.56
CA THR A 42 -7.44 -12.13 -7.69
C THR A 42 -7.56 -10.70 -8.17
N GLN A 43 -7.41 -10.47 -9.47
CA GLN A 43 -7.30 -9.13 -10.06
C GLN A 43 -7.73 -9.10 -11.53
N SER A 44 -7.48 -8.00 -12.25
CA SER A 44 -8.08 -7.62 -13.52
C SER A 44 -9.54 -7.26 -13.32
N TRP A 45 -10.53 -7.90 -13.91
CA TRP A 45 -11.90 -7.78 -13.47
C TRP A 45 -12.10 -8.71 -12.26
N VAL A 46 -12.00 -8.13 -11.06
CA VAL A 46 -11.90 -8.88 -9.79
C VAL A 46 -13.15 -9.74 -9.56
N ASN A 47 -12.93 -11.02 -9.24
CA ASN A 47 -13.95 -11.88 -8.67
C ASN A 47 -13.45 -12.45 -7.34
N PRO A 48 -13.89 -11.90 -6.19
CA PRO A 48 -13.47 -12.35 -4.87
C PRO A 48 -13.74 -13.83 -4.59
N TYR A 49 -14.79 -14.38 -5.17
CA TYR A 49 -15.16 -15.79 -4.98
C TYR A 49 -14.13 -16.77 -5.55
N LEU A 50 -13.34 -16.38 -6.56
CA LEU A 50 -12.22 -17.21 -7.01
C LEU A 50 -11.22 -17.47 -5.88
N ALA A 51 -10.91 -16.43 -5.09
CA ALA A 51 -9.98 -16.57 -3.98
C ALA A 51 -10.59 -17.30 -2.78
N LEU A 52 -11.83 -16.98 -2.41
CA LEU A 52 -12.54 -17.62 -1.30
C LEU A 52 -12.71 -19.13 -1.55
N ASN A 53 -13.22 -19.50 -2.72
CA ASN A 53 -13.42 -20.89 -3.09
C ASN A 53 -12.09 -21.64 -3.26
N ALA A 54 -11.04 -20.99 -3.80
CA ALA A 54 -9.72 -21.61 -3.88
C ALA A 54 -9.18 -21.93 -2.48
N LEU A 55 -9.28 -21.00 -1.52
CA LEU A 55 -8.86 -21.26 -0.13
C LEU A 55 -9.65 -22.41 0.50
N ASP A 56 -10.94 -22.54 0.21
CA ASP A 56 -11.74 -23.66 0.70
C ASP A 56 -11.31 -25.00 0.09
N LEU A 57 -10.94 -25.01 -1.20
CA LEU A 57 -10.40 -26.22 -1.86
C LEU A 57 -9.03 -26.58 -1.31
N LEU A 58 -8.14 -25.61 -1.10
CA LEU A 58 -6.82 -25.83 -0.48
C LEU A 58 -6.95 -26.40 0.92
N GLU A 59 -7.87 -25.88 1.74
CA GLU A 59 -8.13 -26.40 3.11
C GLU A 59 -8.63 -27.84 3.11
N ARG A 60 -9.36 -28.24 2.07
CA ARG A 60 -9.81 -29.64 1.85
C ARG A 60 -8.71 -30.53 1.28
N GLY A 61 -7.49 -30.02 1.06
CA GLY A 61 -6.32 -30.79 0.63
C GLY A 61 -5.99 -30.71 -0.85
N ALA A 62 -6.71 -29.92 -1.66
CA ALA A 62 -6.32 -29.67 -3.04
C ALA A 62 -4.93 -28.98 -3.11
N GLY A 63 -4.18 -29.21 -4.17
CA GLY A 63 -2.99 -28.42 -4.48
C GLY A 63 -3.34 -27.15 -5.23
N ALA A 64 -2.39 -26.20 -5.32
CA ALA A 64 -2.61 -24.90 -5.95
C ALA A 64 -3.15 -25.01 -7.40
N GLU A 65 -2.59 -25.92 -8.23
CA GLU A 65 -3.05 -26.15 -9.60
C GLU A 65 -4.49 -26.69 -9.67
N GLY A 66 -4.81 -27.68 -8.81
CA GLY A 66 -6.16 -28.26 -8.77
C GLY A 66 -7.20 -27.24 -8.30
N ALA A 67 -6.87 -26.45 -7.28
CA ALA A 67 -7.74 -25.40 -6.78
C ALA A 67 -7.98 -24.32 -7.86
N LEU A 68 -6.93 -23.88 -8.56
CA LEU A 68 -7.03 -22.91 -9.65
C LEU A 68 -7.91 -23.44 -10.78
N ALA A 69 -7.70 -24.68 -11.24
CA ALA A 69 -8.47 -25.28 -12.32
C ALA A 69 -9.97 -25.35 -11.99
N GLU A 70 -10.33 -25.75 -10.77
CA GLU A 70 -11.72 -25.87 -10.35
C GLU A 70 -12.42 -24.51 -10.25
N VAL A 71 -11.77 -23.49 -9.69
CA VAL A 71 -12.40 -22.17 -9.58
C VAL A 71 -12.55 -21.48 -10.94
N LEU A 72 -11.60 -21.64 -11.86
CA LEU A 72 -11.70 -21.11 -13.22
C LEU A 72 -12.78 -21.82 -14.04
N LYS A 73 -12.92 -23.14 -13.91
CA LYS A 73 -13.98 -23.90 -14.56
C LYS A 73 -15.37 -23.44 -14.13
N ALA A 74 -15.51 -22.99 -12.89
CA ALA A 74 -16.77 -22.50 -12.35
C ALA A 74 -17.07 -21.03 -12.72
N ASP A 75 -16.11 -20.27 -13.25
CA ASP A 75 -16.29 -18.86 -13.63
C ASP A 75 -16.48 -18.74 -15.16
N PRO A 76 -17.69 -18.42 -15.66
CA PRO A 76 -17.94 -18.27 -17.09
C PRO A 76 -17.19 -17.11 -17.74
N ALA A 77 -16.59 -16.22 -16.93
CA ALA A 77 -15.80 -15.06 -17.35
C ALA A 77 -14.32 -15.21 -17.00
N ALA A 78 -13.79 -16.43 -16.95
CA ALA A 78 -12.38 -16.73 -16.57
C ALA A 78 -11.37 -15.95 -17.42
N ASP A 79 -11.67 -15.65 -18.68
CA ASP A 79 -10.81 -14.88 -19.58
C ASP A 79 -10.63 -13.41 -19.15
N LEU A 80 -11.52 -12.86 -18.33
CA LEU A 80 -11.39 -11.53 -17.74
C LEU A 80 -10.58 -11.54 -16.43
N ARG A 81 -10.21 -12.71 -15.91
CA ARG A 81 -9.59 -12.86 -14.57
C ARG A 81 -8.08 -13.00 -14.64
N GLN A 82 -7.45 -12.56 -13.60
CA GLN A 82 -6.03 -12.85 -13.34
C GLN A 82 -5.88 -13.30 -11.89
N VAL A 83 -5.31 -14.49 -11.67
CA VAL A 83 -5.26 -15.15 -10.36
C VAL A 83 -3.87 -15.70 -10.10
N GLY A 84 -3.35 -15.51 -8.89
CA GLY A 84 -2.15 -16.17 -8.40
C GLY A 84 -2.44 -16.88 -7.08
N ILE A 85 -2.00 -18.13 -6.94
CA ILE A 85 -2.20 -18.98 -5.76
C ILE A 85 -0.87 -19.56 -5.31
N VAL A 86 -0.63 -19.55 -4.00
CA VAL A 86 0.41 -20.36 -3.33
C VAL A 86 -0.25 -21.11 -2.19
N ASP A 87 -0.13 -22.44 -2.17
CA ASP A 87 -0.70 -23.26 -1.10
C ASP A 87 0.20 -23.35 0.14
N GLY A 88 -0.31 -23.96 1.22
CA GLY A 88 0.40 -24.16 2.47
C GLY A 88 1.65 -25.04 2.37
N ARG A 89 1.86 -25.76 1.26
CA ARG A 89 3.06 -26.57 0.95
C ARG A 89 4.06 -25.81 0.10
N GLY A 90 3.68 -24.63 -0.44
CA GLY A 90 4.51 -23.81 -1.30
C GLY A 90 4.38 -24.15 -2.80
N GLN A 91 3.42 -25.00 -3.18
CA GLN A 91 3.07 -25.17 -4.59
C GLN A 91 2.37 -23.91 -5.08
N SER A 92 2.64 -23.52 -6.31
CA SER A 92 2.14 -22.27 -6.88
C SER A 92 1.46 -22.49 -8.22
N ALA A 93 0.38 -21.76 -8.46
CA ALA A 93 -0.34 -21.76 -9.74
C ALA A 93 -0.80 -20.34 -10.07
N THR A 94 -0.87 -20.02 -11.36
CA THR A 94 -1.29 -18.69 -11.80
C THR A 94 -2.03 -18.75 -13.12
N TRP A 95 -2.94 -17.81 -13.32
CA TRP A 95 -3.77 -17.66 -14.53
C TRP A 95 -3.80 -16.21 -14.96
N THR A 96 -3.62 -15.98 -16.25
CA THR A 96 -3.90 -14.69 -16.91
C THR A 96 -4.83 -14.95 -18.07
N GLY A 97 -6.07 -14.53 -17.94
CA GLY A 97 -7.09 -14.73 -18.98
C GLY A 97 -6.82 -13.90 -20.24
N ALA A 98 -7.29 -14.39 -21.38
CA ALA A 98 -7.02 -13.80 -22.69
C ALA A 98 -7.61 -12.39 -22.88
N GLU A 99 -8.64 -12.04 -22.12
CA GLU A 99 -9.29 -10.73 -22.15
C GLU A 99 -8.72 -9.74 -21.10
N CYS A 100 -7.65 -10.11 -20.39
CA CYS A 100 -6.93 -9.17 -19.56
C CYS A 100 -6.34 -8.05 -20.42
N THR A 101 -6.79 -6.80 -20.19
CA THR A 101 -6.49 -5.69 -21.10
C THR A 101 -5.06 -5.15 -20.97
N GLY A 102 -4.53 -4.59 -22.05
CA GLY A 102 -3.18 -4.08 -22.18
C GLY A 102 -2.15 -5.19 -22.13
N TRP A 103 -0.89 -4.84 -21.77
CA TRP A 103 0.09 -5.87 -21.48
C TRP A 103 -0.27 -6.57 -20.17
N ALA A 104 -0.46 -7.88 -20.23
CA ALA A 104 -0.75 -8.71 -19.07
C ALA A 104 0.13 -9.97 -19.11
N GLY A 105 0.47 -10.52 -17.96
CA GLY A 105 1.29 -11.69 -17.86
C GLY A 105 1.55 -12.12 -16.42
N GLN A 106 2.37 -13.16 -16.28
CA GLN A 106 2.68 -13.78 -15.00
C GLN A 106 4.10 -14.31 -14.97
N ARG A 107 4.61 -14.51 -13.74
CA ARG A 107 5.86 -15.20 -13.45
C ARG A 107 5.65 -16.13 -12.27
N THR A 108 6.35 -17.25 -12.28
CA THR A 108 6.40 -18.18 -11.14
C THR A 108 7.84 -18.34 -10.67
N GLY A 109 8.02 -18.46 -9.38
CA GLY A 109 9.28 -18.79 -8.75
C GLY A 109 9.10 -19.82 -7.66
N ALA A 110 10.14 -20.13 -6.93
CA ALA A 110 10.06 -21.04 -5.79
C ALA A 110 9.09 -20.46 -4.74
N SER A 111 7.96 -21.15 -4.54
CA SER A 111 6.90 -20.78 -3.58
C SER A 111 6.35 -19.35 -3.77
N CYS A 112 6.32 -18.84 -5.02
CA CYS A 112 5.72 -17.55 -5.32
C CYS A 112 5.11 -17.49 -6.72
N THR A 113 4.10 -16.63 -6.87
CA THR A 113 3.56 -16.18 -8.16
C THR A 113 3.54 -14.66 -8.21
N ILE A 114 3.80 -14.13 -9.40
CA ILE A 114 3.74 -12.71 -9.70
C ILE A 114 2.88 -12.55 -10.95
N GLN A 115 1.91 -11.67 -10.90
CA GLN A 115 1.01 -11.41 -12.00
C GLN A 115 0.70 -9.92 -12.13
N GLY A 116 0.38 -9.51 -13.34
CA GLY A 116 0.00 -8.13 -13.60
C GLY A 116 -0.70 -7.96 -14.92
N ASN A 117 -1.53 -6.95 -14.99
CA ASN A 117 -2.32 -6.59 -16.17
C ASN A 117 -2.26 -5.09 -16.42
N MET A 118 -2.45 -4.65 -17.68
CA MET A 118 -2.31 -3.28 -18.15
C MET A 118 -0.96 -2.63 -17.76
N LEU A 119 0.09 -3.41 -17.60
CA LEU A 119 1.43 -2.94 -17.22
C LEU A 119 2.10 -2.16 -18.37
N THR A 120 3.17 -1.46 -18.02
CA THR A 120 4.08 -0.85 -19.01
C THR A 120 4.80 -1.91 -19.85
N GLY A 121 5.01 -3.12 -19.30
CA GLY A 121 5.62 -4.25 -20.00
C GLY A 121 6.02 -5.38 -19.06
N ALA A 122 6.69 -6.39 -19.61
CA ALA A 122 7.20 -7.57 -18.90
C ALA A 122 8.21 -7.21 -17.79
N ALA A 123 8.98 -6.14 -17.99
CA ALA A 123 10.04 -5.71 -17.08
C ALA A 123 9.54 -5.51 -15.64
N THR A 124 8.27 -5.09 -15.46
CA THR A 124 7.64 -4.95 -14.13
C THR A 124 7.65 -6.27 -13.36
N LEU A 125 7.20 -7.37 -13.99
CA LEU A 125 7.13 -8.68 -13.35
C LEU A 125 8.51 -9.32 -13.20
N ASP A 126 9.40 -9.11 -14.16
CA ASP A 126 10.77 -9.61 -14.12
C ASP A 126 11.55 -8.96 -12.97
N ALA A 127 11.41 -7.65 -12.78
CA ALA A 127 12.02 -6.92 -11.68
C ALA A 127 11.47 -7.38 -10.31
N MET A 128 10.15 -7.61 -10.20
CA MET A 128 9.52 -8.13 -8.98
C MET A 128 10.11 -9.51 -8.60
N LEU A 129 10.20 -10.42 -9.58
CA LEU A 129 10.73 -11.76 -9.34
C LEU A 129 12.19 -11.72 -8.92
N ALA A 130 13.02 -10.95 -9.62
CA ALA A 130 14.44 -10.79 -9.33
C ALA A 130 14.65 -10.21 -7.91
N ALA A 131 13.92 -9.17 -7.53
CA ALA A 131 14.01 -8.57 -6.20
C ALA A 131 13.57 -9.53 -5.09
N PHE A 132 12.49 -10.29 -5.32
CA PHE A 132 12.02 -11.30 -4.37
C PHE A 132 13.03 -12.42 -4.16
N GLN A 133 13.66 -12.90 -5.23
CA GLN A 133 14.71 -13.94 -5.16
C GLN A 133 15.99 -13.43 -4.51
N ALA A 134 16.45 -12.23 -4.88
CA ALA A 134 17.66 -11.62 -4.31
C ALA A 134 17.53 -11.32 -2.80
N SER A 135 16.32 -11.27 -2.28
CA SER A 135 16.04 -10.97 -0.88
C SER A 135 15.76 -12.20 0.00
N ASP A 136 16.18 -13.40 -0.41
CA ASP A 136 15.82 -14.66 0.28
C ASP A 136 16.27 -14.72 1.76
N GLY A 137 17.30 -13.98 2.16
CA GLY A 137 17.76 -13.87 3.55
C GLY A 137 16.84 -13.07 4.48
N TYR A 138 15.91 -12.27 3.93
CA TYR A 138 15.03 -11.40 4.71
C TYR A 138 13.73 -12.10 5.16
N ALA A 139 13.00 -11.46 6.07
CA ALA A 139 11.63 -11.86 6.43
C ALA A 139 10.68 -11.70 5.24
N LEU A 140 9.59 -12.49 5.20
CA LEU A 140 8.68 -12.53 4.05
C LEU A 140 8.09 -11.17 3.72
N GLU A 141 7.67 -10.41 4.72
CA GLU A 141 7.10 -9.08 4.59
C GLU A 141 8.06 -8.09 3.90
N GLU A 142 9.33 -8.13 4.25
CA GLU A 142 10.37 -7.30 3.61
C GLU A 142 10.61 -7.73 2.16
N ARG A 143 10.65 -9.05 1.88
CA ARG A 143 10.80 -9.59 0.53
C ARG A 143 9.65 -9.17 -0.39
N LEU A 144 8.42 -9.20 0.12
CA LEU A 144 7.22 -8.77 -0.60
C LEU A 144 7.25 -7.27 -0.88
N MET A 145 7.68 -6.48 0.10
CA MET A 145 7.79 -5.02 -0.07
C MET A 145 8.83 -4.67 -1.13
N ARG A 146 10.02 -5.29 -1.10
CA ARG A 146 11.07 -5.09 -2.11
C ARG A 146 10.62 -5.49 -3.52
N ALA A 147 9.86 -6.57 -3.64
CA ALA A 147 9.28 -6.97 -4.92
C ALA A 147 8.31 -5.90 -5.45
N LEU A 148 7.44 -5.35 -4.58
CA LEU A 148 6.50 -4.32 -4.97
C LEU A 148 7.20 -3.02 -5.41
N GLU A 149 8.23 -2.60 -4.67
CA GLU A 149 9.08 -1.45 -5.00
C GLU A 149 9.79 -1.62 -6.35
N ALA A 150 10.38 -2.80 -6.59
CA ALA A 150 11.04 -3.11 -7.86
C ALA A 150 10.06 -3.08 -9.05
N GLY A 151 8.85 -3.63 -8.87
CA GLY A 151 7.80 -3.56 -9.88
C GLY A 151 7.36 -2.13 -10.19
N GLN A 152 7.20 -1.30 -9.16
CA GLN A 152 6.86 0.12 -9.33
C GLN A 152 7.99 0.88 -10.03
N ALA A 153 9.24 0.64 -9.65
CA ALA A 153 10.42 1.28 -10.27
C ALA A 153 10.61 0.88 -11.74
N ALA A 154 10.23 -0.35 -12.12
CA ALA A 154 10.30 -0.86 -13.49
C ALA A 154 9.10 -0.39 -14.37
N GLY A 155 8.28 0.55 -13.89
CA GLY A 155 7.20 1.17 -14.64
C GLY A 155 5.79 0.90 -14.12
N GLY A 156 5.56 -0.23 -13.45
CA GLY A 156 4.29 -0.56 -12.80
C GLY A 156 3.08 -0.46 -13.74
N ASP A 157 2.02 0.11 -13.20
CA ASP A 157 0.75 0.38 -13.87
C ASP A 157 0.88 1.58 -14.85
N LYS A 158 0.56 1.40 -16.14
CA LYS A 158 0.71 2.46 -17.15
C LYS A 158 -0.29 3.63 -16.98
N ARG A 159 -1.34 3.48 -16.19
CA ARG A 159 -2.29 4.59 -15.86
C ARG A 159 -1.79 5.47 -14.71
N GLY A 160 -0.75 5.03 -14.02
CA GLY A 160 -0.27 5.64 -12.79
C GLY A 160 -0.46 4.73 -11.57
N ARG A 161 -0.63 5.29 -10.40
CA ARG A 161 -0.63 4.62 -9.12
C ARG A 161 -1.63 5.29 -8.17
N GLN A 162 -2.34 4.52 -7.34
CA GLN A 162 -3.34 5.09 -6.43
C GLN A 162 -3.43 4.36 -5.09
N SER A 163 -3.29 3.02 -5.07
CA SER A 163 -3.32 2.26 -3.82
C SER A 163 -2.34 1.11 -3.82
N ALA A 164 -1.93 0.66 -2.62
CA ALA A 164 -1.07 -0.50 -2.42
C ALA A 164 -1.40 -1.20 -1.09
N ALA A 165 -1.06 -2.50 -1.00
CA ALA A 165 -1.25 -3.27 0.23
C ALA A 165 -0.20 -4.37 0.38
N LEU A 166 0.06 -4.72 1.64
CA LEU A 166 0.93 -5.82 2.07
C LEU A 166 0.23 -6.58 3.19
N LYS A 167 0.04 -7.89 3.01
CA LYS A 167 -0.59 -8.75 4.00
C LYS A 167 0.23 -10.00 4.24
N VAL A 168 0.42 -10.37 5.51
CA VAL A 168 1.15 -11.57 5.93
C VAL A 168 0.38 -12.30 7.03
N MET A 169 0.23 -13.61 6.85
CA MET A 169 -0.28 -14.56 7.85
C MET A 169 0.88 -15.42 8.32
N ARG A 170 0.95 -15.67 9.63
CA ARG A 170 1.91 -16.58 10.26
C ARG A 170 1.15 -17.73 10.95
N ASP A 171 1.35 -17.90 12.22
CA ASP A 171 0.86 -19.05 12.98
C ASP A 171 -0.60 -18.92 13.41
N GLU A 172 -1.07 -17.69 13.58
CA GLU A 172 -2.41 -17.40 14.08
C GLU A 172 -3.43 -17.10 12.96
N ALA A 173 -4.70 -17.24 13.27
CA ALA A 173 -5.79 -16.99 12.33
C ALA A 173 -5.99 -15.50 12.01
N TYR A 174 -5.46 -14.61 12.84
CA TYR A 174 -5.41 -13.17 12.53
C TYR A 174 -4.14 -12.81 11.75
N ALA A 175 -4.18 -11.71 11.02
CA ALA A 175 -3.05 -11.27 10.23
C ALA A 175 -1.88 -10.85 11.15
N TYR A 176 -0.67 -11.35 10.82
CA TYR A 176 0.56 -10.85 11.41
C TYR A 176 0.82 -9.41 10.97
N LEU A 177 0.54 -9.13 9.69
CA LEU A 177 0.63 -7.81 9.10
C LEU A 177 -0.49 -7.63 8.07
N ASP A 178 -1.22 -6.52 8.14
CA ASP A 178 -2.21 -6.11 7.13
C ASP A 178 -2.11 -4.59 6.98
N LEU A 179 -1.25 -4.15 6.08
CA LEU A 179 -0.98 -2.74 5.81
C LEU A 179 -1.58 -2.33 4.48
N ARG A 180 -2.24 -1.18 4.47
CA ARG A 180 -2.93 -0.66 3.30
C ARG A 180 -2.71 0.83 3.17
N VAL A 181 -2.48 1.23 1.94
CA VAL A 181 -2.55 2.60 1.48
C VAL A 181 -3.70 2.64 0.48
N ASP A 182 -4.87 3.06 0.94
CA ASP A 182 -6.11 2.96 0.18
C ASP A 182 -6.23 4.06 -0.90
N GLU A 183 -5.54 5.19 -0.71
CA GLU A 183 -5.43 6.27 -1.68
C GLU A 183 -4.19 7.11 -1.39
N HIS A 184 -3.28 7.26 -2.38
CA HIS A 184 -2.09 8.12 -2.30
C HIS A 184 -1.48 8.32 -3.70
N HIS A 185 -0.86 9.47 -3.95
CA HIS A 185 -0.17 9.75 -5.22
C HIS A 185 1.08 8.87 -5.45
N ASP A 186 1.70 8.38 -4.38
CA ASP A 186 2.80 7.39 -4.40
C ASP A 186 2.57 6.28 -3.35
N PRO A 187 1.63 5.33 -3.64
CA PRO A 187 1.15 4.39 -2.64
C PRO A 187 2.20 3.36 -2.21
N VAL A 188 3.15 3.00 -3.09
CA VAL A 188 4.20 2.03 -2.75
C VAL A 188 5.24 2.65 -1.83
N ALA A 189 5.65 3.90 -2.08
CA ALA A 189 6.55 4.61 -1.18
C ALA A 189 5.88 4.89 0.18
N GLU A 190 4.60 5.26 0.18
CA GLU A 190 3.84 5.45 1.42
C GLU A 190 3.65 4.12 2.18
N LEU A 191 3.39 3.01 1.47
CA LEU A 191 3.31 1.69 2.09
C LEU A 191 4.65 1.29 2.74
N ARG A 192 5.80 1.59 2.11
CA ARG A 192 7.13 1.41 2.69
C ARG A 192 7.25 2.21 3.99
N ARG A 193 6.88 3.48 3.99
CA ARG A 193 6.92 4.33 5.18
C ARG A 193 6.04 3.75 6.31
N VAL A 194 4.83 3.30 5.98
CA VAL A 194 3.92 2.68 6.95
C VAL A 194 4.51 1.36 7.48
N PHE A 195 5.14 0.57 6.61
CA PHE A 195 5.79 -0.67 6.99
C PHE A 195 6.97 -0.45 7.95
N ASP A 196 7.82 0.56 7.69
CA ASP A 196 8.94 0.89 8.56
C ASP A 196 8.47 1.32 9.97
N VAL A 197 7.36 2.05 10.04
CA VAL A 197 6.70 2.38 11.32
C VAL A 197 6.12 1.13 11.97
N ALA A 198 5.47 0.26 11.18
CA ALA A 198 4.87 -0.96 11.69
C ALA A 198 5.92 -1.93 12.26
N GLN A 199 7.11 -2.02 11.67
CA GLN A 199 8.22 -2.82 12.19
C GLN A 199 8.58 -2.43 13.64
N GLN A 200 8.51 -1.16 13.97
CA GLN A 200 8.91 -0.63 15.27
C GLN A 200 7.76 -0.57 16.28
N GLN A 201 6.53 -0.43 15.84
CA GLN A 201 5.39 -0.16 16.71
C GLN A 201 4.31 -1.25 16.67
N PHE A 202 4.03 -1.83 15.51
CA PHE A 202 2.93 -2.77 15.33
C PHE A 202 3.39 -4.24 15.47
N ILE A 203 4.53 -4.61 14.89
CA ILE A 203 5.05 -5.98 14.99
C ILE A 203 5.28 -6.41 16.44
N PRO A 204 5.97 -5.61 17.30
CA PRO A 204 6.12 -5.96 18.72
C PRO A 204 4.77 -6.13 19.43
N PHE A 205 3.77 -5.32 19.06
CA PHE A 205 2.41 -5.43 19.59
C PHE A 205 1.77 -6.76 19.18
N VAL A 206 1.77 -7.11 17.89
CA VAL A 206 1.18 -8.36 17.39
C VAL A 206 1.87 -9.59 17.98
N GLU A 207 3.19 -9.57 18.10
CA GLU A 207 3.97 -10.66 18.72
C GLU A 207 3.66 -10.81 20.23
N GLY A 208 3.18 -9.74 20.87
CA GLY A 208 2.70 -9.75 22.26
C GLY A 208 1.25 -10.20 22.44
N MET A 209 0.46 -10.30 21.38
CA MET A 209 -0.97 -10.61 21.46
C MET A 209 -1.27 -12.01 21.98
N PRO A 210 -2.46 -12.25 22.54
CA PRO A 210 -2.94 -13.59 22.85
C PRO A 210 -2.91 -14.51 21.61
N THR A 211 -2.58 -15.75 21.81
CA THR A 211 -2.59 -16.81 20.81
C THR A 211 -3.68 -17.83 21.10
N ARG A 212 -3.97 -18.69 20.14
CA ARG A 212 -4.91 -19.81 20.37
C ARG A 212 -4.46 -20.71 21.55
N GLU A 213 -3.15 -20.92 21.66
CA GLU A 213 -2.56 -21.74 22.73
C GLU A 213 -2.53 -21.00 24.07
N PHE A 214 -2.32 -19.67 24.05
CA PHE A 214 -2.23 -18.84 25.24
C PHE A 214 -3.23 -17.67 25.21
N PRO A 215 -4.54 -17.94 25.35
CA PRO A 215 -5.58 -16.94 25.20
C PRO A 215 -5.59 -15.88 26.31
N GLY A 216 -4.97 -16.19 27.47
CA GLY A 216 -4.84 -15.26 28.60
C GLY A 216 -3.51 -14.51 28.66
N ARG A 217 -2.72 -14.49 27.57
CA ARG A 217 -1.42 -13.82 27.52
C ARG A 217 -1.56 -12.34 27.82
N ALA A 218 -0.86 -11.85 28.82
CA ALA A 218 -0.79 -10.42 29.13
C ALA A 218 0.21 -9.72 28.19
N PRO A 219 0.01 -8.44 27.89
CA PRO A 219 0.93 -7.69 27.06
C PRO A 219 2.33 -7.61 27.73
N PRO A 220 3.42 -7.80 26.99
CA PRO A 220 4.77 -7.56 27.51
C PRO A 220 4.91 -6.10 28.00
N SER A 221 5.78 -5.87 29.00
CA SER A 221 6.01 -4.53 29.57
C SER A 221 6.42 -3.50 28.51
N ALA A 222 7.30 -3.89 27.58
CA ALA A 222 7.73 -3.03 26.49
C ALA A 222 6.55 -2.64 25.55
N VAL A 223 5.61 -3.52 25.32
CA VAL A 223 4.39 -3.22 24.53
C VAL A 223 3.49 -2.27 25.31
N THR A 224 3.32 -2.49 26.62
CA THR A 224 2.55 -1.58 27.48
C THR A 224 3.14 -0.18 27.49
N GLU A 225 4.47 -0.07 27.63
CA GLU A 225 5.17 1.22 27.57
C GLU A 225 4.99 1.92 26.21
N LEU A 226 5.15 1.16 25.10
CA LEU A 226 4.92 1.68 23.76
C LEU A 226 3.49 2.23 23.60
N LEU A 227 2.47 1.52 24.10
CA LEU A 227 1.07 1.93 23.99
C LEU A 227 0.76 3.19 24.82
N LEU A 228 1.41 3.36 25.96
CA LEU A 228 1.26 4.54 26.80
C LEU A 228 2.05 5.76 26.30
N THR A 229 3.05 5.53 25.43
CA THR A 229 3.85 6.60 24.84
C THR A 229 3.07 7.29 23.71
N PRO A 230 2.97 8.63 23.69
CA PRO A 230 2.33 9.35 22.59
C PRO A 230 2.96 9.01 21.23
N PRO A 231 2.19 8.88 20.14
CA PRO A 231 2.71 8.47 18.83
C PRO A 231 3.88 9.32 18.31
N SER A 232 3.90 10.62 18.64
CA SER A 232 5.00 11.54 18.26
C SER A 232 6.34 11.26 18.97
N GLN A 233 6.32 10.47 20.04
CA GLN A 233 7.50 10.12 20.85
C GLN A 233 7.90 8.65 20.67
N ARG A 234 7.15 7.87 19.89
CA ARG A 234 7.44 6.46 19.65
C ARG A 234 8.63 6.27 18.70
N PRO A 235 9.33 5.13 18.76
CA PRO A 235 10.35 4.76 17.77
C PRO A 235 9.78 4.83 16.36
N GLY A 236 10.56 5.36 15.41
CA GLY A 236 10.12 5.54 14.01
C GLY A 236 9.08 6.65 13.80
N ALA A 237 8.65 7.34 14.85
CA ALA A 237 8.03 8.64 14.68
C ALA A 237 9.04 9.51 13.91
N GLN A 238 8.77 9.76 12.64
CA GLN A 238 9.56 10.76 11.91
C GLN A 238 9.39 12.03 12.70
N GLY A 239 10.50 12.51 13.30
CA GLY A 239 10.54 13.82 13.89
C GLY A 239 10.12 14.79 12.80
N ARG A 240 8.87 15.19 12.83
CA ARG A 240 8.38 16.28 11.99
C ARG A 240 9.13 17.46 12.50
N SER A 241 10.04 17.94 11.66
CA SER A 241 10.95 19.00 12.03
C SER A 241 10.14 20.12 12.67
N THR A 242 10.39 20.39 13.93
CA THR A 242 9.87 21.57 14.63
C THR A 242 10.16 22.82 13.82
N ASP A 243 11.24 22.80 13.04
CA ASP A 243 11.67 23.87 12.15
C ASP A 243 10.70 24.08 10.98
N GLU A 244 10.17 23.00 10.34
CA GLU A 244 9.16 23.12 9.27
C GLU A 244 7.84 23.70 9.79
N VAL A 245 7.42 23.29 11.01
CA VAL A 245 6.22 23.82 11.65
C VAL A 245 6.39 25.28 12.03
N GLN A 246 7.53 25.62 12.64
CA GLN A 246 7.88 27.00 13.00
C GLN A 246 7.98 27.89 11.77
N TRP A 247 8.64 27.43 10.72
CA TRP A 247 8.75 28.14 9.46
C TRP A 247 7.37 28.40 8.83
N LEU A 248 6.51 27.38 8.81
CA LEU A 248 5.15 27.49 8.26
C LEU A 248 4.30 28.47 9.10
N GLY A 249 4.41 28.39 10.44
CA GLY A 249 3.73 29.30 11.36
C GLY A 249 4.15 30.76 11.15
N GLN A 250 5.45 31.02 11.04
CA GLN A 250 5.99 32.35 10.74
C GLN A 250 5.53 32.86 9.38
N TRP A 251 5.50 31.98 8.38
CA TRP A 251 5.14 32.37 7.02
C TRP A 251 3.63 32.66 6.86
N LEU A 252 2.77 31.91 7.58
CA LEU A 252 1.32 32.08 7.56
C LEU A 252 0.82 33.09 8.61
N GLY A 253 1.69 33.54 9.53
CA GLY A 253 1.31 34.44 10.62
C GLY A 253 0.39 33.78 11.65
N VAL A 254 0.46 32.44 11.81
CA VAL A 254 -0.37 31.66 12.75
C VAL A 254 0.49 30.84 13.69
N GLU A 255 0.06 30.73 14.95
CA GLU A 255 0.63 29.76 15.89
C GLU A 255 -0.09 28.42 15.74
N PHE A 256 0.64 27.37 15.42
CA PHE A 256 0.11 26.02 15.40
C PHE A 256 0.20 25.41 16.80
N ALA A 257 -0.91 24.90 17.30
CA ALA A 257 -0.89 24.03 18.47
C ALA A 257 -0.02 22.79 18.18
N ALA A 258 0.91 22.46 19.06
CA ALA A 258 1.94 21.44 18.83
C ALA A 258 1.36 20.06 18.49
N ASP A 259 0.19 19.73 19.02
CA ASP A 259 -0.55 18.50 18.77
C ASP A 259 -1.18 18.41 17.35
N ARG A 260 -1.47 19.57 16.74
CA ARG A 260 -2.08 19.65 15.39
C ARG A 260 -1.09 20.06 14.30
N ALA A 261 0.04 20.61 14.68
CA ALA A 261 1.04 21.11 13.74
C ALA A 261 1.45 20.07 12.70
N ALA A 262 1.60 18.86 13.12
CA ALA A 262 1.99 17.73 12.31
C ALA A 262 0.93 17.32 11.27
N HIS A 263 -0.34 17.30 11.65
CA HIS A 263 -1.45 16.98 10.73
C HIS A 263 -1.63 18.09 9.68
N ASN A 264 -1.50 19.33 10.10
CA ASN A 264 -1.61 20.48 9.21
C ASN A 264 -0.46 20.53 8.21
N LEU A 265 0.78 20.19 8.62
CA LEU A 265 1.93 20.16 7.72
C LEU A 265 1.74 19.22 6.53
N ASP A 266 1.19 18.04 6.76
CA ASP A 266 0.93 17.07 5.69
C ASP A 266 -0.10 17.59 4.68
N ALA A 267 -1.12 18.31 5.16
CA ALA A 267 -2.11 18.95 4.29
C ALA A 267 -1.53 20.09 3.43
N TYR A 268 -0.52 20.82 3.97
CA TYR A 268 0.08 21.96 3.29
C TYR A 268 1.28 21.60 2.41
N ARG A 269 1.93 20.44 2.59
CA ARG A 269 3.10 20.01 1.78
C ARG A 269 2.88 20.07 0.27
N PRO A 270 1.77 19.56 -0.29
CA PRO A 270 1.50 19.68 -1.72
C PRO A 270 1.41 21.14 -2.17
N ILE A 271 0.75 21.98 -1.37
CA ILE A 271 0.60 23.42 -1.67
C ILE A 271 1.95 24.13 -1.65
N LEU A 272 2.80 23.82 -0.65
CA LEU A 272 4.14 24.38 -0.54
C LEU A 272 5.05 23.92 -1.69
N ALA A 273 4.89 22.69 -2.19
CA ALA A 273 5.62 22.21 -3.36
C ALA A 273 5.24 23.00 -4.63
N GLU A 274 3.96 23.28 -4.83
CA GLU A 274 3.51 24.10 -5.96
C GLU A 274 3.95 25.58 -5.82
N ILE A 275 3.92 26.15 -4.61
CA ILE A 275 4.43 27.48 -4.33
C ILE A 275 5.94 27.59 -4.63
N ARG A 276 6.73 26.55 -4.31
CA ARG A 276 8.16 26.51 -4.66
C ARG A 276 8.37 26.57 -6.16
N LYS A 277 7.61 25.80 -6.94
CA LYS A 277 7.65 25.86 -8.42
C LYS A 277 7.30 27.24 -8.95
N LEU A 278 6.29 27.91 -8.37
CA LEU A 278 5.92 29.27 -8.76
C LEU A 278 7.04 30.29 -8.46
N ARG A 279 7.84 30.08 -7.40
CA ARG A 279 8.98 30.93 -7.07
C ARG A 279 10.18 30.75 -7.99
N GLU A 280 10.27 29.63 -8.68
CA GLU A 280 11.33 29.33 -9.67
C GLU A 280 11.02 29.95 -11.02
N LEU A 281 9.80 30.47 -11.24
CA LEU A 281 9.43 31.17 -12.47
C LEU A 281 10.13 32.52 -12.53
N ASP A 282 10.88 32.73 -13.61
CA ASP A 282 11.43 34.07 -13.93
C ASP A 282 10.30 34.98 -14.47
N LEU A 283 9.79 35.80 -13.58
CA LEU A 283 8.74 36.77 -13.89
C LEU A 283 9.30 38.16 -14.29
N SER A 284 10.61 38.29 -14.41
CA SER A 284 11.27 39.59 -14.72
C SER A 284 10.85 40.19 -16.06
N ALA A 285 10.38 39.36 -17.00
CA ALA A 285 9.89 39.79 -18.31
C ALA A 285 8.36 40.05 -18.34
N LEU A 286 7.64 39.76 -17.27
CA LEU A 286 6.19 39.97 -17.21
C LEU A 286 5.88 41.31 -16.53
N HIS A 287 5.19 42.18 -17.27
CA HIS A 287 4.68 43.42 -16.69
C HIS A 287 3.66 43.07 -15.59
N PRO A 288 3.77 43.65 -14.38
CA PRO A 288 2.77 43.41 -13.32
C PRO A 288 1.46 44.09 -13.74
N ALA A 289 0.60 43.36 -14.45
CA ALA A 289 -0.66 43.88 -14.99
C ALA A 289 -1.75 44.04 -13.91
N VAL A 290 -1.63 43.42 -12.74
CA VAL A 290 -2.63 43.51 -11.66
C VAL A 290 -1.93 43.40 -10.31
N ILE A 291 -2.05 44.41 -9.46
CA ILE A 291 -1.80 44.29 -8.04
C ILE A 291 -3.05 43.63 -7.43
N PHE A 292 -2.95 42.39 -7.01
CA PHE A 292 -4.01 41.75 -6.26
C PHE A 292 -4.01 42.35 -4.84
N ASP A 293 -5.03 43.14 -4.55
CA ASP A 293 -5.28 43.65 -3.20
C ASP A 293 -6.41 42.82 -2.58
N PRO A 294 -6.10 41.85 -1.70
CA PRO A 294 -7.09 40.96 -1.11
C PRO A 294 -8.09 41.69 -0.22
N VAL A 295 -7.77 42.89 0.26
CA VAL A 295 -8.67 43.73 1.08
C VAL A 295 -9.72 44.44 0.25
N ARG A 296 -9.41 44.75 -1.00
CA ARG A 296 -10.30 45.52 -1.90
C ARG A 296 -11.56 44.74 -2.27
N ALA A 297 -11.50 43.40 -2.30
CA ALA A 297 -12.65 42.54 -2.63
C ALA A 297 -13.74 42.52 -1.53
N TYR A 298 -13.41 42.94 -0.33
CA TYR A 298 -14.30 42.94 0.84
C TYR A 298 -14.62 44.33 1.39
N ALA A 299 -14.13 45.39 0.73
CA ALA A 299 -14.54 46.74 1.07
C ALA A 299 -15.98 46.97 0.61
N GLN A 300 -16.89 47.16 1.57
CA GLN A 300 -18.27 47.54 1.27
C GLN A 300 -18.26 48.89 0.50
N PRO A 301 -19.09 49.06 -0.55
CA PRO A 301 -19.21 50.31 -1.20
C PRO A 301 -19.69 51.36 -0.16
N SER A 302 -18.93 52.42 0.03
CA SER A 302 -19.33 53.56 0.82
C SER A 302 -20.67 54.07 0.27
N SER A 303 -21.70 54.13 1.09
CA SER A 303 -22.93 54.81 0.76
C SER A 303 -22.60 56.26 0.41
N ALA A 304 -22.69 56.61 -0.86
CA ALA A 304 -22.71 58.01 -1.28
C ALA A 304 -24.04 58.60 -0.73
N THR A 305 -23.93 59.44 0.27
CA THR A 305 -25.01 60.34 0.62
C THR A 305 -25.11 61.34 -0.50
N ASP A 306 -26.17 61.25 -1.27
CA ASP A 306 -26.68 62.39 -2.06
C ASP A 306 -27.15 63.47 -1.09
N ASP A 307 -26.45 64.59 -1.06
CA ASP A 307 -26.97 65.85 -0.58
C ASP A 307 -26.86 66.92 -1.67
N ALA A 308 -28.02 67.54 -1.98
CA ALA A 308 -28.35 68.72 -2.78
C ALA A 308 -28.64 68.51 -4.28
#